data_a16cc5aa4afc21c365d5083a116b4950
#
_entry.id   a16cc5aa4afc21c365d5083a116b4950
#
_cell.length_a   1.000
_cell.length_b   1.000
_cell.length_c   1.000
_cell.angle_alpha   90.00
_cell.angle_beta   90.00
_cell.angle_gamma   90.00
#
_symmetry.space_group_name_H-M   'P 1'
#
loop_
_entity.id
_entity.type
_entity.pdbx_description
1 polymer ?
#
loop_
_entity_poly.entity_id
_entity_poly.type
_entity_poly.pdbx_seq_one_letter_code
_entity_poly.pdbx_strand_id
1 'polypeptide(L)'
;MKENSIAILIFGESHSNRNALTEEKYKNLAITFQENGIDVNSVIYNDEKAEQLSKELLQYDAILVWVNPVEQGNNRNKLDALLVKLSDAGCFVSAHPDVILKIGTKDVLYKTRDMEFGGDVRLYNSFEDFKERFLTAPATRILKQYRGNGGDGVFKIDATNLKKNKIGVTHAKSSDKERSISTEDFFTAFKIYFEDGGILIDQPWNENIINGMVRCYLTGTKVSGFGYQEVNALYPDKKPGKRFYFSEDCGLFRDLREIMENKWVPELQQITGTKNEMMPVIWDADFFINTVNTEKTSEKYTLCEINVSCVSPFPESAIPYMVEEVRKKIESRRTTK
;
A
#
# COMPACT_ATOMS: atom_id res chain seq x y z
N MET A 1 -20.71 18.68 -24.66
CA MET A 1 -19.81 17.54 -24.32
C MET A 1 -20.43 16.84 -23.13
N LYS A 2 -20.39 15.50 -23.06
CA LYS A 2 -20.86 14.77 -21.88
C LYS A 2 -19.95 15.17 -20.70
N GLU A 3 -20.52 15.59 -19.58
CA GLU A 3 -19.77 15.87 -18.35
C GLU A 3 -19.06 14.60 -17.92
N ASN A 4 -17.84 14.74 -17.38
CA ASN A 4 -17.12 13.62 -16.79
C ASN A 4 -17.84 13.19 -15.51
N SER A 5 -18.03 11.89 -15.33
CA SER A 5 -18.69 11.35 -14.15
C SER A 5 -17.82 10.27 -13.49
N ILE A 6 -17.70 10.33 -12.16
CA ILE A 6 -16.90 9.38 -11.38
C ILE A 6 -17.69 8.80 -10.21
N ALA A 7 -17.36 7.58 -9.84
CA ALA A 7 -17.83 6.94 -8.63
C ALA A 7 -16.70 6.82 -7.59
N ILE A 8 -16.96 7.23 -6.36
CA ILE A 8 -16.13 6.89 -5.19
C ILE A 8 -16.73 5.64 -4.55
N LEU A 9 -16.04 4.52 -4.69
CA LEU A 9 -16.47 3.23 -4.20
C LEU A 9 -15.88 2.96 -2.80
N ILE A 10 -16.74 2.85 -1.81
CA ILE A 10 -16.37 2.58 -0.41
C ILE A 10 -17.05 1.30 0.11
N PHE A 11 -16.43 0.64 1.08
CA PHE A 11 -17.04 -0.54 1.71
C PHE A 11 -18.19 -0.14 2.64
N GLY A 12 -19.27 -0.93 2.64
CA GLY A 12 -20.36 -0.81 3.62
C GLY A 12 -21.29 -2.01 3.53
N GLU A 13 -21.93 -2.34 4.65
CA GLU A 13 -22.96 -3.37 4.69
C GLU A 13 -24.20 -2.97 3.87
N SER A 14 -25.08 -3.92 3.58
CA SER A 14 -26.24 -3.74 2.67
C SER A 14 -27.17 -2.60 3.10
N HIS A 15 -27.22 -2.26 4.37
CA HIS A 15 -28.04 -1.18 4.95
C HIS A 15 -27.21 0.03 5.42
N SER A 16 -25.96 0.13 5.01
CA SER A 16 -25.09 1.23 5.39
C SER A 16 -25.57 2.54 4.79
N ASN A 17 -25.64 3.60 5.61
CA ASN A 17 -25.92 4.98 5.20
C ASN A 17 -24.61 5.76 4.95
N ARG A 18 -23.48 5.09 4.78
CA ARG A 18 -22.20 5.74 4.48
C ARG A 18 -22.29 6.50 3.16
N ASN A 19 -21.66 7.66 3.12
CA ASN A 19 -21.58 8.48 1.93
C ASN A 19 -20.20 9.15 1.86
N ALA A 20 -19.40 8.77 0.89
CA ALA A 20 -18.07 9.32 0.68
C ALA A 20 -18.06 10.85 0.52
N LEU A 21 -19.15 11.43 -0.03
CA LEU A 21 -19.21 12.88 -0.25
C LEU A 21 -19.32 13.69 1.06
N THR A 22 -19.73 13.04 2.15
CA THR A 22 -19.89 13.67 3.47
C THR A 22 -18.90 13.15 4.52
N GLU A 23 -18.20 12.07 4.22
CA GLU A 23 -17.15 11.57 5.12
C GLU A 23 -15.92 12.48 5.08
N GLU A 24 -15.43 12.89 6.25
CA GLU A 24 -14.30 13.81 6.42
C GLU A 24 -13.09 13.42 5.57
N LYS A 25 -12.84 12.11 5.45
CA LYS A 25 -11.74 11.55 4.67
C LYS A 25 -11.80 11.86 3.17
N TYR A 26 -13.00 11.99 2.58
CA TYR A 26 -13.18 12.10 1.12
C TYR A 26 -13.87 13.39 0.71
N LYS A 27 -14.46 14.11 1.66
CA LYS A 27 -15.27 15.31 1.42
C LYS A 27 -14.54 16.36 0.57
N ASN A 28 -13.31 16.71 0.96
CA ASN A 28 -12.54 17.72 0.23
C ASN A 28 -12.20 17.26 -1.20
N LEU A 29 -11.89 15.98 -1.38
CA LEU A 29 -11.69 15.40 -2.71
C LEU A 29 -12.96 15.51 -3.57
N ALA A 30 -14.12 15.12 -3.01
CA ALA A 30 -15.40 15.20 -3.72
C ALA A 30 -15.76 16.64 -4.12
N ILE A 31 -15.61 17.61 -3.21
CA ILE A 31 -15.83 19.02 -3.47
C ILE A 31 -14.92 19.51 -4.61
N THR A 32 -13.63 19.19 -4.56
CA THR A 32 -12.68 19.64 -5.57
C THR A 32 -12.99 19.04 -6.96
N PHE A 33 -13.46 17.81 -7.04
CA PHE A 33 -13.95 17.24 -8.30
C PHE A 33 -15.13 18.04 -8.85
N GLN A 34 -16.13 18.32 -8.01
CA GLN A 34 -17.33 19.08 -8.40
C GLN A 34 -16.99 20.51 -8.86
N GLU A 35 -16.13 21.20 -8.14
CA GLU A 35 -15.63 22.55 -8.51
C GLU A 35 -14.88 22.54 -9.85
N ASN A 36 -14.33 21.40 -10.25
CA ASN A 36 -13.67 21.18 -11.54
C ASN A 36 -14.59 20.63 -12.62
N GLY A 37 -15.91 20.63 -12.42
CA GLY A 37 -16.90 20.20 -13.43
C GLY A 37 -16.94 18.69 -13.66
N ILE A 38 -16.60 17.90 -12.64
CA ILE A 38 -16.67 16.43 -12.66
C ILE A 38 -17.80 16.01 -11.73
N ASP A 39 -18.81 15.32 -12.25
CA ASP A 39 -19.89 14.75 -11.44
C ASP A 39 -19.37 13.61 -10.59
N VAL A 40 -19.66 13.66 -9.27
CA VAL A 40 -19.12 12.73 -8.27
C VAL A 40 -20.25 12.05 -7.53
N ASN A 41 -20.22 10.74 -7.52
CA ASN A 41 -21.20 9.91 -6.83
C ASN A 41 -20.53 8.98 -5.81
N SER A 42 -21.16 8.80 -4.65
CA SER A 42 -20.74 7.82 -3.66
C SER A 42 -21.45 6.50 -3.88
N VAL A 43 -20.71 5.42 -4.00
CA VAL A 43 -21.25 4.07 -4.20
C VAL A 43 -20.72 3.15 -3.10
N ILE A 44 -21.65 2.40 -2.48
CA ILE A 44 -21.33 1.43 -1.43
C ILE A 44 -21.18 0.04 -2.05
N TYR A 45 -20.02 -0.54 -1.81
CA TYR A 45 -19.68 -1.90 -2.20
C TYR A 45 -19.82 -2.87 -1.03
N ASN A 46 -20.41 -4.00 -1.29
CA ASN A 46 -20.21 -5.27 -0.59
C ASN A 46 -20.32 -6.42 -1.59
N ASP A 47 -19.90 -7.60 -1.19
CA ASP A 47 -19.86 -8.78 -2.07
C ASP A 47 -21.24 -9.23 -2.59
N GLU A 48 -22.33 -8.93 -1.86
CA GLU A 48 -23.70 -9.27 -2.25
C GLU A 48 -24.18 -8.41 -3.42
N LYS A 49 -23.70 -7.15 -3.49
CA LYS A 49 -24.07 -6.18 -4.53
C LYS A 49 -23.19 -6.24 -5.78
N ALA A 50 -22.13 -7.04 -5.80
CA ALA A 50 -21.13 -7.04 -6.86
C ALA A 50 -21.75 -7.21 -8.28
N GLU A 51 -22.73 -8.09 -8.44
CA GLU A 51 -23.40 -8.31 -9.72
C GLU A 51 -24.25 -7.10 -10.16
N GLN A 52 -25.03 -6.52 -9.25
CA GLN A 52 -25.81 -5.30 -9.51
C GLN A 52 -24.87 -4.14 -9.88
N LEU A 53 -23.83 -3.93 -9.10
CA LEU A 53 -22.85 -2.87 -9.32
C LEU A 53 -22.10 -3.03 -10.65
N SER A 54 -21.95 -4.25 -11.18
CA SER A 54 -21.34 -4.48 -12.48
C SER A 54 -22.09 -3.82 -13.65
N LYS A 55 -23.36 -3.50 -13.48
CA LYS A 55 -24.18 -2.77 -14.46
C LYS A 55 -24.25 -1.28 -14.14
N GLU A 56 -24.46 -0.95 -12.86
CA GLU A 56 -24.60 0.43 -12.40
C GLU A 56 -23.34 1.24 -12.63
N LEU A 57 -22.15 0.67 -12.37
CA LEU A 57 -20.88 1.36 -12.46
C LEU A 57 -20.42 1.64 -13.91
N LEU A 58 -21.02 1.00 -14.92
CA LEU A 58 -20.70 1.26 -16.33
C LEU A 58 -21.07 2.66 -16.82
N GLN A 59 -21.94 3.37 -16.09
CA GLN A 59 -22.29 4.75 -16.44
C GLN A 59 -21.19 5.76 -16.15
N TYR A 60 -20.23 5.41 -15.28
CA TYR A 60 -19.14 6.30 -14.87
C TYR A 60 -17.92 6.18 -15.77
N ASP A 61 -17.25 7.29 -15.99
CA ASP A 61 -16.00 7.35 -16.75
C ASP A 61 -14.81 6.82 -15.92
N ALA A 62 -14.85 7.04 -14.57
CA ALA A 62 -13.84 6.53 -13.66
C ALA A 62 -14.45 6.02 -12.34
N ILE A 63 -13.77 5.05 -11.73
CA ILE A 63 -14.11 4.45 -10.45
C ILE A 63 -12.90 4.51 -9.54
N LEU A 64 -13.02 5.29 -8.45
CA LEU A 64 -11.99 5.44 -7.43
C LEU A 64 -12.33 4.53 -6.25
N VAL A 65 -11.44 3.59 -5.92
CA VAL A 65 -11.76 2.47 -5.03
C VAL A 65 -11.10 2.62 -3.67
N TRP A 66 -11.90 2.79 -2.63
CA TRP A 66 -11.50 2.78 -1.21
C TRP A 66 -12.18 1.66 -0.43
N VAL A 67 -12.07 0.44 -0.94
CA VAL A 67 -12.54 -0.78 -0.28
C VAL A 67 -11.34 -1.50 0.33
N ASN A 68 -11.33 -1.68 1.65
CA ASN A 68 -10.22 -2.37 2.34
C ASN A 68 -10.20 -3.85 1.94
N PRO A 69 -9.07 -4.37 1.47
CA PRO A 69 -8.97 -5.73 0.92
C PRO A 69 -9.17 -6.85 1.96
N VAL A 70 -8.89 -6.59 3.24
CA VAL A 70 -8.84 -7.64 4.28
C VAL A 70 -9.64 -7.26 5.53
N GLU A 71 -10.61 -6.38 5.39
CA GLU A 71 -11.44 -5.94 6.50
C GLU A 71 -12.44 -7.06 6.87
N GLN A 72 -12.53 -7.37 8.17
CA GLN A 72 -13.48 -8.35 8.73
C GLN A 72 -13.40 -9.77 8.13
N GLY A 73 -12.20 -10.20 7.70
CA GLY A 73 -12.00 -11.53 7.11
C GLY A 73 -12.45 -11.66 5.65
N ASN A 74 -12.85 -10.56 5.03
CA ASN A 74 -13.20 -10.55 3.61
C ASN A 74 -11.94 -10.61 2.72
N ASN A 75 -12.14 -11.11 1.50
CA ASN A 75 -11.12 -11.07 0.44
C ASN A 75 -11.60 -10.17 -0.72
N ARG A 76 -10.70 -9.94 -1.67
CA ARG A 76 -11.02 -9.06 -2.81
C ARG A 76 -11.51 -9.81 -4.06
N ASN A 77 -11.71 -11.10 -4.03
CA ASN A 77 -11.92 -11.90 -5.24
C ASN A 77 -13.10 -11.39 -6.08
N LYS A 78 -14.26 -11.13 -5.47
CA LYS A 78 -15.44 -10.60 -6.17
C LYS A 78 -15.24 -9.14 -6.59
N LEU A 79 -14.64 -8.32 -5.73
CA LEU A 79 -14.31 -6.93 -6.05
C LEU A 79 -13.34 -6.86 -7.22
N ASP A 80 -12.24 -7.60 -7.18
CA ASP A 80 -11.23 -7.58 -8.22
C ASP A 80 -11.79 -8.04 -9.56
N ALA A 81 -12.64 -9.09 -9.58
CA ALA A 81 -13.35 -9.53 -10.80
C ALA A 81 -14.29 -8.45 -11.35
N LEU A 82 -15.03 -7.74 -10.48
CA LEU A 82 -15.86 -6.61 -10.87
C LEU A 82 -15.03 -5.49 -11.48
N LEU A 83 -13.93 -5.09 -10.84
CA LEU A 83 -13.09 -3.97 -11.29
C LEU A 83 -12.40 -4.26 -12.62
N VAL A 84 -11.94 -5.49 -12.84
CA VAL A 84 -11.41 -5.93 -14.15
C VAL A 84 -12.47 -5.81 -15.22
N LYS A 85 -13.67 -6.34 -15.00
CA LYS A 85 -14.80 -6.25 -15.95
C LYS A 85 -15.14 -4.80 -16.32
N LEU A 86 -15.14 -3.89 -15.34
CA LEU A 86 -15.41 -2.47 -15.58
C LEU A 86 -14.29 -1.81 -16.38
N SER A 87 -13.03 -2.16 -16.07
CA SER A 87 -11.88 -1.66 -16.83
C SER A 87 -11.90 -2.14 -18.28
N ASP A 88 -12.23 -3.41 -18.54
CA ASP A 88 -12.36 -3.99 -19.87
C ASP A 88 -13.49 -3.33 -20.68
N ALA A 89 -14.55 -2.89 -19.98
CA ALA A 89 -15.64 -2.12 -20.58
C ALA A 89 -15.29 -0.64 -20.85
N GLY A 90 -14.08 -0.19 -20.45
CA GLY A 90 -13.55 1.13 -20.75
C GLY A 90 -13.64 2.14 -19.61
N CYS A 91 -14.13 1.77 -18.40
CA CYS A 91 -14.04 2.63 -17.23
C CYS A 91 -12.59 2.72 -16.76
N PHE A 92 -12.15 3.91 -16.32
CA PHE A 92 -10.89 4.00 -15.59
C PHE A 92 -11.09 3.52 -14.16
N VAL A 93 -10.25 2.58 -13.69
CA VAL A 93 -10.32 2.04 -12.33
C VAL A 93 -9.02 2.35 -11.57
N SER A 94 -9.13 2.99 -10.42
CA SER A 94 -8.01 3.28 -9.53
C SER A 94 -8.31 2.81 -8.08
N ALA A 95 -7.54 1.86 -7.51
CA ALA A 95 -6.43 1.18 -8.18
C ALA A 95 -6.94 -0.09 -8.88
N HIS A 96 -6.42 -0.32 -10.09
CA HIS A 96 -6.73 -1.54 -10.86
C HIS A 96 -6.14 -2.79 -10.16
N PRO A 97 -6.85 -3.94 -10.13
CA PRO A 97 -6.36 -5.16 -9.50
C PRO A 97 -4.96 -5.60 -9.93
N ASP A 98 -4.66 -5.53 -11.23
CA ASP A 98 -3.32 -5.89 -11.75
C ASP A 98 -2.20 -5.01 -11.18
N VAL A 99 -2.48 -3.72 -10.96
CA VAL A 99 -1.50 -2.81 -10.37
C VAL A 99 -1.30 -3.12 -8.90
N ILE A 100 -2.40 -3.43 -8.18
CA ILE A 100 -2.30 -3.88 -6.80
C ILE A 100 -1.43 -5.13 -6.69
N LEU A 101 -1.60 -6.11 -7.59
CA LEU A 101 -0.79 -7.34 -7.61
C LEU A 101 0.67 -7.10 -8.00
N LYS A 102 0.96 -6.08 -8.79
CA LYS A 102 2.32 -5.78 -9.26
C LYS A 102 3.14 -5.00 -8.24
N ILE A 103 2.55 -3.95 -7.63
CA ILE A 103 3.28 -3.02 -6.77
C ILE A 103 2.65 -2.82 -5.39
N GLY A 104 1.41 -3.28 -5.15
CA GLY A 104 0.68 -3.08 -3.89
C GLY A 104 0.65 -4.30 -2.97
N THR A 105 1.36 -5.36 -3.30
CA THR A 105 1.53 -6.55 -2.46
C THR A 105 2.95 -6.60 -1.90
N LYS A 106 3.16 -7.27 -0.76
CA LYS A 106 4.46 -7.22 -0.04
C LYS A 106 5.62 -7.82 -0.82
N ASP A 107 5.38 -8.66 -1.82
CA ASP A 107 6.41 -9.22 -2.70
C ASP A 107 7.10 -8.16 -3.58
N VAL A 108 6.54 -6.96 -3.71
CA VAL A 108 7.23 -5.83 -4.33
C VAL A 108 8.57 -5.53 -3.64
N LEU A 109 8.65 -5.72 -2.32
CA LEU A 109 9.90 -5.54 -1.57
C LEU A 109 11.00 -6.50 -2.05
N TYR A 110 10.64 -7.74 -2.39
CA TYR A 110 11.58 -8.71 -2.97
C TYR A 110 11.91 -8.39 -4.43
N LYS A 111 10.91 -7.98 -5.22
CA LYS A 111 11.12 -7.58 -6.62
C LYS A 111 12.08 -6.39 -6.76
N THR A 112 12.02 -5.47 -5.80
CA THR A 112 12.81 -4.23 -5.80
C THR A 112 14.05 -4.27 -4.88
N ARG A 113 14.42 -5.46 -4.36
CA ARG A 113 15.53 -5.61 -3.40
C ARG A 113 16.89 -5.13 -3.94
N ASP A 114 17.08 -5.17 -5.25
CA ASP A 114 18.31 -4.76 -5.93
C ASP A 114 18.29 -3.28 -6.35
N MET A 115 17.18 -2.56 -6.12
CA MET A 115 17.12 -1.10 -6.29
C MET A 115 17.89 -0.39 -5.17
N GLU A 116 18.28 0.86 -5.40
CA GLU A 116 19.07 1.64 -4.43
C GLU A 116 18.44 1.76 -3.04
N PHE A 117 17.12 1.77 -2.96
CA PHE A 117 16.36 1.78 -1.70
C PHE A 117 16.07 0.40 -1.13
N GLY A 118 16.48 -0.64 -1.83
CA GLY A 118 16.24 -2.03 -1.45
C GLY A 118 17.13 -2.53 -0.33
N GLY A 119 17.16 -3.82 -0.13
CA GLY A 119 17.96 -4.45 0.93
C GLY A 119 17.91 -5.98 0.88
N ASP A 120 18.47 -6.64 1.90
CA ASP A 120 18.47 -8.11 2.04
C ASP A 120 17.03 -8.62 2.32
N VAL A 121 16.16 -8.50 1.32
CA VAL A 121 14.79 -9.02 1.38
C VAL A 121 14.77 -10.43 0.81
N ARG A 122 14.11 -11.35 1.53
CA ARG A 122 13.92 -12.73 1.13
C ARG A 122 12.44 -13.01 0.90
N LEU A 123 12.16 -13.94 0.00
CA LEU A 123 10.83 -14.44 -0.30
C LEU A 123 10.81 -15.94 -0.06
N TYR A 124 9.79 -16.40 0.65
CA TYR A 124 9.52 -17.82 0.87
C TYR A 124 8.20 -18.18 0.18
N ASN A 125 8.29 -19.08 -0.80
CA ASN A 125 7.13 -19.49 -1.62
C ASN A 125 6.42 -20.73 -1.07
N SER A 126 7.03 -21.42 -0.11
CA SER A 126 6.44 -22.57 0.56
C SER A 126 6.91 -22.66 2.00
N PHE A 127 6.18 -23.42 2.80
CA PHE A 127 6.54 -23.67 4.19
C PHE A 127 7.88 -24.43 4.31
N GLU A 128 8.15 -25.35 3.39
CA GLU A 128 9.40 -26.11 3.33
C GLU A 128 10.60 -25.19 3.05
N ASP A 129 10.48 -24.30 2.05
CA ASP A 129 11.48 -23.27 1.72
C ASP A 129 11.75 -22.35 2.91
N PHE A 130 10.68 -21.91 3.60
CA PHE A 130 10.80 -21.09 4.81
C PHE A 130 11.54 -21.83 5.92
N LYS A 131 11.17 -23.08 6.20
CA LYS A 131 11.78 -23.91 7.24
C LYS A 131 13.26 -24.18 6.98
N GLU A 132 13.62 -24.42 5.72
CA GLU A 132 14.99 -24.68 5.32
C GLU A 132 15.88 -23.45 5.41
N ARG A 133 15.40 -22.30 4.95
CA ARG A 133 16.27 -21.13 4.74
C ARG A 133 16.21 -20.07 5.84
N PHE A 134 15.10 -19.94 6.59
CA PHE A 134 14.93 -18.84 7.53
C PHE A 134 16.03 -18.77 8.59
N LEU A 135 16.38 -19.90 9.18
CA LEU A 135 17.37 -19.97 10.27
C LEU A 135 18.82 -20.15 9.79
N THR A 136 19.10 -20.14 8.50
CA THR A 136 20.48 -20.24 7.97
C THR A 136 21.35 -19.03 8.33
N ALA A 137 20.74 -17.88 8.52
CA ALA A 137 21.40 -16.65 8.95
C ALA A 137 20.58 -16.00 10.09
N PRO A 138 20.77 -16.47 11.34
CA PRO A 138 20.02 -15.96 12.49
C PRO A 138 20.23 -14.47 12.72
N ALA A 139 19.15 -13.71 12.76
CA ALA A 139 19.16 -12.28 12.96
C ALA A 139 17.78 -11.79 13.47
N THR A 140 17.67 -10.53 13.78
CA THR A 140 16.37 -9.90 13.96
C THR A 140 15.80 -9.51 12.60
N ARG A 141 14.63 -10.05 12.26
CA ARG A 141 13.98 -9.92 10.96
C ARG A 141 12.52 -9.50 11.11
N ILE A 142 11.94 -8.96 10.04
CA ILE A 142 10.51 -8.68 9.93
C ILE A 142 9.91 -9.64 8.92
N LEU A 143 9.02 -10.51 9.39
CA LEU A 143 8.18 -11.33 8.52
C LEU A 143 6.87 -10.61 8.21
N LYS A 144 6.49 -10.60 6.94
CA LYS A 144 5.25 -9.97 6.46
C LYS A 144 4.47 -10.98 5.61
N GLN A 145 3.18 -11.14 5.90
CA GLN A 145 2.30 -11.90 5.01
C GLN A 145 2.13 -11.16 3.67
N TYR A 146 1.78 -11.89 2.61
CA TYR A 146 1.64 -11.37 1.26
C TYR A 146 0.72 -10.15 1.15
N ARG A 147 -0.45 -10.24 1.78
CA ARG A 147 -1.42 -9.15 1.85
C ARG A 147 -1.79 -8.90 3.32
N GLY A 148 -1.80 -7.66 3.73
CA GLY A 148 -2.17 -7.25 5.08
C GLY A 148 -2.42 -5.76 5.13
N ASN A 149 -3.06 -5.29 6.20
CA ASN A 149 -3.34 -3.89 6.44
C ASN A 149 -3.13 -3.55 7.92
N GLY A 150 -2.62 -2.34 8.19
CA GLY A 150 -2.49 -1.83 9.56
C GLY A 150 -1.61 -2.69 10.48
N GLY A 151 -0.56 -3.31 9.95
CA GLY A 151 0.35 -4.16 10.72
C GLY A 151 -0.15 -5.60 10.92
N ASP A 152 -1.30 -5.96 10.35
CA ASP A 152 -1.77 -7.34 10.39
C ASP A 152 -0.86 -8.27 9.56
N GLY A 153 -0.48 -9.42 10.15
CA GLY A 153 0.49 -10.32 9.54
C GLY A 153 1.92 -9.76 9.40
N VAL A 154 2.29 -8.77 10.24
CA VAL A 154 3.65 -8.23 10.34
C VAL A 154 4.23 -8.58 11.69
N PHE A 155 5.38 -9.28 11.69
CA PHE A 155 6.02 -9.79 12.90
C PHE A 155 7.49 -9.41 12.94
N LYS A 156 7.95 -8.91 14.09
CA LYS A 156 9.37 -8.84 14.42
C LYS A 156 9.78 -10.17 15.02
N ILE A 157 10.80 -10.78 14.44
CA ILE A 157 11.33 -12.08 14.85
C ILE A 157 12.77 -11.87 15.32
N ASP A 158 13.04 -12.18 16.57
CA ASP A 158 14.39 -12.25 17.10
C ASP A 158 14.87 -13.71 17.14
N ALA A 159 15.69 -14.08 16.16
CA ALA A 159 16.29 -15.42 16.06
C ALA A 159 17.77 -15.44 16.56
N THR A 160 18.23 -14.44 17.28
CA THR A 160 19.64 -14.36 17.74
C THR A 160 19.98 -15.38 18.84
N ASN A 161 18.97 -15.91 19.55
CA ASN A 161 19.12 -16.84 20.67
C ASN A 161 18.86 -18.32 20.33
N LEU A 162 19.06 -18.74 19.08
CA LEU A 162 18.82 -20.12 18.62
C LEU A 162 19.56 -21.20 19.43
N LYS A 163 20.73 -20.91 19.98
CA LYS A 163 21.48 -21.84 20.87
C LYS A 163 20.65 -22.28 22.08
N LYS A 164 19.64 -21.51 22.48
CA LYS A 164 18.70 -21.81 23.56
C LYS A 164 17.38 -22.43 23.04
N ASN A 165 17.29 -22.73 21.75
CA ASN A 165 16.04 -23.15 21.08
C ASN A 165 14.89 -22.17 21.34
N LYS A 166 15.15 -20.87 21.26
CA LYS A 166 14.17 -19.81 21.53
C LYS A 166 14.19 -18.77 20.43
N ILE A 167 13.00 -18.37 20.02
CA ILE A 167 12.73 -17.31 19.05
C ILE A 167 11.81 -16.29 19.69
N GLY A 168 12.19 -15.02 19.67
CA GLY A 168 11.35 -13.91 20.08
C GLY A 168 10.38 -13.54 18.96
N VAL A 169 9.09 -13.40 19.26
CA VAL A 169 8.04 -13.04 18.30
C VAL A 169 7.22 -11.87 18.85
N THR A 170 7.16 -10.78 18.09
CA THR A 170 6.31 -9.61 18.40
C THR A 170 5.45 -9.29 17.18
N HIS A 171 4.13 -9.22 17.37
CA HIS A 171 3.19 -8.86 16.31
C HIS A 171 2.99 -7.33 16.25
N ALA A 172 3.05 -6.72 15.08
CA ALA A 172 3.01 -5.26 14.93
C ALA A 172 1.67 -4.63 15.35
N LYS A 173 0.57 -5.38 15.24
CA LYS A 173 -0.79 -4.93 15.62
C LYS A 173 -1.10 -5.15 17.10
N SER A 174 -0.34 -6.01 17.77
CA SER A 174 -0.53 -6.31 19.19
C SER A 174 0.24 -5.34 20.06
N SER A 175 -0.35 -4.92 21.17
CA SER A 175 0.35 -4.23 22.26
C SER A 175 1.12 -5.20 23.17
N ASP A 176 1.08 -6.49 22.88
CA ASP A 176 1.73 -7.52 23.67
C ASP A 176 3.25 -7.40 23.63
N LYS A 177 3.87 -7.77 24.74
CA LYS A 177 5.32 -7.94 24.80
C LYS A 177 5.78 -9.09 23.93
N GLU A 178 7.06 -9.06 23.56
CA GLU A 178 7.69 -10.16 22.85
C GLU A 178 7.41 -11.50 23.55
N ARG A 179 6.94 -12.48 22.76
CA ARG A 179 6.76 -13.87 23.20
C ARG A 179 7.98 -14.69 22.81
N SER A 180 8.57 -15.38 23.75
CA SER A 180 9.66 -16.31 23.49
C SER A 180 9.11 -17.72 23.35
N ILE A 181 9.20 -18.30 22.16
CA ILE A 181 8.68 -19.63 21.82
C ILE A 181 9.78 -20.57 21.32
N SER A 182 9.52 -21.88 21.29
CA SER A 182 10.46 -22.84 20.71
C SER A 182 10.52 -22.72 19.19
N THR A 183 11.61 -23.20 18.58
CA THR A 183 11.76 -23.24 17.11
C THR A 183 10.63 -24.06 16.46
N GLU A 184 10.20 -25.15 17.10
CA GLU A 184 9.10 -26.00 16.61
C GLU A 184 7.76 -25.26 16.64
N ASP A 185 7.44 -24.62 17.76
CA ASP A 185 6.21 -23.82 17.90
C ASP A 185 6.19 -22.63 16.92
N PHE A 186 7.36 -22.02 16.69
CA PHE A 186 7.50 -20.95 15.72
C PHE A 186 7.11 -21.41 14.30
N PHE A 187 7.71 -22.48 13.80
CA PHE A 187 7.34 -22.99 12.48
C PHE A 187 5.89 -23.46 12.42
N THR A 188 5.39 -24.10 13.46
CA THR A 188 3.98 -24.52 13.53
C THR A 188 3.04 -23.31 13.42
N ALA A 189 3.32 -22.23 14.15
CA ALA A 189 2.50 -21.00 14.12
C ALA A 189 2.54 -20.29 12.76
N PHE A 190 3.67 -20.35 12.04
CA PHE A 190 3.83 -19.67 10.76
C PHE A 190 3.38 -20.49 9.55
N LYS A 191 3.04 -21.77 9.72
CA LYS A 191 2.57 -22.65 8.62
C LYS A 191 1.32 -22.11 7.93
N ILE A 192 0.40 -21.51 8.67
CA ILE A 192 -0.86 -20.96 8.17
C ILE A 192 -0.67 -19.90 7.06
N TYR A 193 0.45 -19.17 7.08
CA TYR A 193 0.73 -18.14 6.07
C TYR A 193 1.09 -18.68 4.69
N PHE A 194 1.24 -20.01 4.56
CA PHE A 194 1.50 -20.70 3.28
C PHE A 194 0.28 -21.46 2.74
N GLU A 195 -0.84 -21.42 3.47
CA GLU A 195 -2.09 -22.00 2.98
C GLU A 195 -2.61 -21.21 1.77
N ASP A 196 -3.34 -21.87 0.90
CA ASP A 196 -3.93 -21.28 -0.32
C ASP A 196 -2.93 -20.53 -1.22
N GLY A 197 -1.67 -20.99 -1.26
CA GLY A 197 -0.62 -20.37 -2.06
C GLY A 197 -0.07 -19.07 -1.44
N GLY A 198 -0.24 -18.89 -0.14
CA GLY A 198 0.35 -17.77 0.60
C GLY A 198 1.87 -17.81 0.58
N ILE A 199 2.48 -16.65 0.75
CA ILE A 199 3.94 -16.47 0.79
C ILE A 199 4.31 -15.56 1.95
N LEU A 200 5.55 -15.68 2.43
CA LEU A 200 6.13 -14.76 3.41
C LEU A 200 7.26 -13.95 2.80
N ILE A 201 7.27 -12.68 3.12
CA ILE A 201 8.36 -11.74 2.83
C ILE A 201 9.15 -11.52 4.13
N ASP A 202 10.46 -11.61 4.02
CA ASP A 202 11.41 -11.48 5.12
C ASP A 202 12.33 -10.30 4.84
N GLN A 203 12.22 -9.25 5.63
CA GLN A 203 12.98 -8.01 5.55
C GLN A 203 13.87 -7.86 6.79
N PRO A 204 15.09 -7.31 6.69
CA PRO A 204 15.89 -6.99 7.86
C PRO A 204 15.15 -6.07 8.83
N TRP A 205 15.34 -6.28 10.14
CA TRP A 205 14.96 -5.26 11.10
C TRP A 205 15.79 -4.00 10.85
N ASN A 206 15.12 -2.85 10.72
CA ASN A 206 15.80 -1.57 10.55
C ASN A 206 15.75 -0.77 11.85
N GLU A 207 16.89 -0.61 12.52
CA GLU A 207 16.99 0.15 13.77
C GLU A 207 16.62 1.63 13.59
N ASN A 208 16.73 2.17 12.37
CA ASN A 208 16.36 3.55 12.06
C ASN A 208 14.85 3.82 12.13
N ILE A 209 14.02 2.81 12.34
CA ILE A 209 12.58 2.99 12.57
C ILE A 209 12.29 3.97 13.71
N ILE A 210 13.22 4.10 14.66
CA ILE A 210 13.13 5.07 15.77
C ILE A 210 13.14 6.53 15.29
N ASN A 211 13.71 6.79 14.11
CA ASN A 211 13.74 8.11 13.48
C ASN A 211 12.43 8.43 12.74
N GLY A 212 11.45 7.54 12.82
CA GLY A 212 10.21 7.63 12.05
C GLY A 212 10.34 7.15 10.61
N MET A 213 9.26 7.30 9.88
CA MET A 213 9.17 6.99 8.45
C MET A 213 8.65 8.19 7.68
N VAL A 214 9.11 8.35 6.46
CA VAL A 214 8.49 9.25 5.49
C VAL A 214 7.65 8.44 4.52
N ARG A 215 6.38 8.83 4.41
CA ARG A 215 5.45 8.36 3.40
C ARG A 215 5.48 9.32 2.22
N CYS A 216 5.92 8.85 1.07
CA CYS A 216 5.88 9.59 -0.17
C CYS A 216 4.56 9.29 -0.88
N TYR A 217 3.65 10.26 -0.95
CA TYR A 217 2.41 10.14 -1.70
C TYR A 217 2.63 10.49 -3.16
N LEU A 218 2.06 9.67 -4.03
CA LEU A 218 2.18 9.86 -5.47
C LEU A 218 0.81 9.83 -6.15
N THR A 219 0.69 10.65 -7.18
CA THR A 219 -0.44 10.71 -8.10
C THR A 219 0.08 10.35 -9.48
N GLY A 220 -0.37 9.22 -10.03
CA GLY A 220 0.27 8.68 -11.22
C GLY A 220 1.76 8.41 -10.96
N THR A 221 2.63 9.09 -11.70
CA THR A 221 4.10 8.98 -11.56
C THR A 221 4.74 10.18 -10.84
N LYS A 222 3.94 11.12 -10.32
CA LYS A 222 4.42 12.34 -9.69
C LYS A 222 4.18 12.34 -8.19
N VAL A 223 5.14 12.85 -7.44
CA VAL A 223 4.99 13.06 -6.01
C VAL A 223 4.00 14.19 -5.78
N SER A 224 2.99 13.94 -4.96
CA SER A 224 1.91 14.88 -4.63
C SER A 224 1.90 15.31 -3.16
N GLY A 225 2.84 14.83 -2.37
CA GLY A 225 3.04 15.26 -0.99
C GLY A 225 3.75 14.22 -0.14
N PHE A 226 3.91 14.54 1.14
CA PHE A 226 4.61 13.69 2.11
C PHE A 226 3.84 13.58 3.42
N GLY A 227 4.05 12.46 4.12
CA GLY A 227 3.67 12.28 5.50
C GLY A 227 4.87 11.80 6.31
N TYR A 228 5.27 12.52 7.35
CA TYR A 228 6.20 12.00 8.33
C TYR A 228 5.42 11.32 9.46
N GLN A 229 5.82 10.14 9.85
CA GLN A 229 5.17 9.37 10.90
C GLN A 229 6.19 8.86 11.92
N GLU A 230 5.99 9.20 13.19
CA GLU A 230 6.66 8.52 14.30
C GLU A 230 6.12 7.09 14.39
N VAL A 231 7.01 6.11 14.30
CA VAL A 231 6.63 4.70 14.31
C VAL A 231 6.85 4.12 15.69
N ASN A 232 5.77 3.74 16.35
CA ASN A 232 5.81 3.07 17.65
C ASN A 232 5.31 1.61 17.59
N ALA A 233 4.95 1.14 16.41
CA ALA A 233 4.66 -0.27 16.19
C ALA A 233 5.89 -1.14 16.55
N LEU A 234 5.66 -2.31 17.12
CA LEU A 234 6.70 -3.24 17.59
C LEU A 234 7.52 -2.75 18.81
N TYR A 235 7.14 -1.62 19.42
CA TYR A 235 7.66 -1.16 20.68
C TYR A 235 6.57 -1.21 21.74
N PRO A 236 6.58 -2.18 22.66
CA PRO A 236 5.64 -2.25 23.77
C PRO A 236 5.62 -0.94 24.57
N ASP A 237 4.47 -0.57 25.05
CA ASP A 237 4.26 0.59 25.96
C ASP A 237 4.42 1.99 25.33
N LYS A 238 4.56 2.12 23.99
CA LYS A 238 4.58 3.42 23.33
C LYS A 238 3.19 3.83 22.81
N LYS A 239 2.87 5.11 22.98
CA LYS A 239 1.65 5.71 22.43
C LYS A 239 1.73 5.74 20.90
N PRO A 240 0.58 5.74 20.18
CA PRO A 240 0.58 5.95 18.74
C PRO A 240 1.39 7.18 18.38
N GLY A 241 2.28 7.03 17.39
CA GLY A 241 3.12 8.12 16.92
C GLY A 241 2.30 9.20 16.20
N LYS A 242 2.82 10.42 16.20
CA LYS A 242 2.22 11.54 15.47
C LYS A 242 2.48 11.38 13.98
N ARG A 243 1.56 11.91 13.17
CA ARG A 243 1.71 12.05 11.73
C ARG A 243 1.62 13.52 11.34
N PHE A 244 2.56 13.98 10.52
CA PHE A 244 2.64 15.32 10.00
C PHE A 244 2.59 15.25 8.47
N TYR A 245 1.82 16.15 7.85
CA TYR A 245 1.67 16.18 6.40
C TYR A 245 2.37 17.41 5.82
N PHE A 246 2.93 17.24 4.63
CA PHE A 246 3.67 18.26 3.90
C PHE A 246 3.28 18.21 2.42
N SER A 247 3.31 19.38 1.77
CA SER A 247 3.16 19.47 0.32
C SER A 247 4.38 18.87 -0.41
N GLU A 248 4.25 18.68 -1.70
CA GLU A 248 5.29 18.13 -2.57
C GLU A 248 6.52 19.03 -2.72
N ASP A 249 6.38 20.33 -2.45
CA ASP A 249 7.47 21.33 -2.49
C ASP A 249 8.22 21.47 -1.16
N CYS A 250 7.86 20.67 -0.15
CA CYS A 250 8.53 20.70 1.15
C CYS A 250 10.04 20.48 1.00
N GLY A 251 10.83 21.47 1.43
CA GLY A 251 12.29 21.43 1.33
C GLY A 251 12.95 20.25 2.05
N LEU A 252 12.30 19.70 3.09
CA LEU A 252 12.83 18.56 3.87
C LEU A 252 12.95 17.28 3.05
N PHE A 253 12.09 17.08 2.04
CA PHE A 253 12.00 15.86 1.25
C PHE A 253 12.18 16.12 -0.25
N ARG A 254 12.80 17.25 -0.62
CA ARG A 254 13.06 17.61 -2.02
C ARG A 254 13.90 16.55 -2.73
N ASP A 255 14.94 16.08 -2.08
CA ASP A 255 15.81 15.04 -2.62
C ASP A 255 15.07 13.72 -2.84
N LEU A 256 14.16 13.34 -1.93
CA LEU A 256 13.30 12.17 -2.10
C LEU A 256 12.35 12.35 -3.28
N ARG A 257 11.73 13.52 -3.43
CA ARG A 257 10.88 13.82 -4.59
C ARG A 257 11.64 13.65 -5.90
N GLU A 258 12.80 14.28 -6.01
CA GLU A 258 13.62 14.27 -7.23
C GLU A 258 14.02 12.86 -7.62
N ILE A 259 14.49 12.04 -6.68
CA ILE A 259 14.90 10.66 -6.98
C ILE A 259 13.70 9.75 -7.28
N MET A 260 12.57 9.93 -6.57
CA MET A 260 11.35 9.19 -6.85
C MET A 260 10.87 9.43 -8.28
N GLU A 261 10.71 10.69 -8.67
CA GLU A 261 10.14 11.04 -9.97
C GLU A 261 11.06 10.74 -11.15
N ASN A 262 12.37 10.93 -10.98
CA ASN A 262 13.33 10.85 -12.08
C ASN A 262 13.98 9.47 -12.23
N LYS A 263 13.95 8.64 -11.17
CA LYS A 263 14.64 7.36 -11.17
C LYS A 263 13.79 6.21 -10.63
N TRP A 264 13.38 6.27 -9.37
CA TRP A 264 12.83 5.10 -8.68
C TRP A 264 11.45 4.68 -9.20
N VAL A 265 10.56 5.61 -9.55
CA VAL A 265 9.27 5.27 -10.16
C VAL A 265 9.45 4.67 -11.56
N PRO A 266 10.26 5.25 -12.47
CA PRO A 266 10.58 4.61 -13.74
C PRO A 266 11.17 3.20 -13.61
N GLU A 267 12.13 3.00 -12.69
CA GLU A 267 12.74 1.70 -12.45
C GLU A 267 11.72 0.69 -11.86
N LEU A 268 10.89 1.11 -10.90
CA LEU A 268 9.80 0.30 -10.36
C LEU A 268 8.85 -0.17 -11.46
N GLN A 269 8.47 0.74 -12.37
CA GLN A 269 7.61 0.43 -13.50
C GLN A 269 8.26 -0.59 -14.44
N GLN A 270 9.54 -0.43 -14.73
CA GLN A 270 10.31 -1.37 -15.57
C GLN A 270 10.37 -2.76 -14.94
N ILE A 271 10.72 -2.86 -13.65
CA ILE A 271 10.85 -4.13 -12.92
C ILE A 271 9.51 -4.88 -12.82
N THR A 272 8.42 -4.13 -12.58
CA THR A 272 7.09 -4.71 -12.36
C THR A 272 6.24 -4.83 -13.62
N GLY A 273 6.67 -4.24 -14.74
CA GLY A 273 5.88 -4.15 -15.97
C GLY A 273 4.61 -3.32 -15.78
N THR A 274 4.64 -2.29 -14.92
CA THR A 274 3.49 -1.41 -14.69
C THR A 274 3.56 -0.22 -15.64
N LYS A 275 2.52 -0.03 -16.44
CA LYS A 275 2.48 1.05 -17.45
C LYS A 275 1.98 2.37 -16.84
N ASN A 276 2.36 3.51 -17.42
CA ASN A 276 1.96 4.85 -16.98
C ASN A 276 0.44 5.04 -16.89
N GLU A 277 -0.27 4.57 -17.91
CA GLU A 277 -1.74 4.66 -17.98
C GLU A 277 -2.45 3.87 -16.88
N MET A 278 -1.76 2.90 -16.26
CA MET A 278 -2.28 2.05 -15.20
C MET A 278 -1.92 2.58 -13.79
N MET A 279 -0.98 3.53 -13.68
CA MET A 279 -0.58 4.04 -12.38
C MET A 279 -1.79 4.64 -11.63
N PRO A 280 -1.90 4.37 -10.31
CA PRO A 280 -3.07 4.80 -9.54
C PRO A 280 -3.15 6.32 -9.39
N VAL A 281 -4.37 6.82 -9.20
CA VAL A 281 -4.61 8.24 -8.90
C VAL A 281 -4.00 8.64 -7.56
N ILE A 282 -3.93 7.72 -6.62
CA ILE A 282 -3.22 7.88 -5.36
C ILE A 282 -2.59 6.56 -4.92
N TRP A 283 -1.34 6.61 -4.54
CA TRP A 283 -0.58 5.52 -3.93
C TRP A 283 0.54 6.09 -3.10
N ASP A 284 1.19 5.28 -2.27
CA ASP A 284 2.31 5.75 -1.46
C ASP A 284 3.43 4.71 -1.34
N ALA A 285 4.63 5.21 -1.04
CA ALA A 285 5.79 4.44 -0.66
C ALA A 285 6.31 4.94 0.69
N ASP A 286 6.42 4.03 1.65
CA ASP A 286 6.94 4.30 2.99
C ASP A 286 8.43 3.98 3.07
N PHE A 287 9.23 4.93 3.52
CA PHE A 287 10.67 4.78 3.68
C PHE A 287 11.08 4.98 5.13
N PHE A 288 11.98 4.14 5.62
CA PHE A 288 12.79 4.43 6.81
C PHE A 288 13.79 5.53 6.49
N ILE A 289 13.99 6.44 7.45
CA ILE A 289 14.98 7.52 7.34
C ILE A 289 16.26 7.04 8.01
N ASN A 290 17.28 6.75 7.22
CA ASN A 290 18.55 6.25 7.72
C ASN A 290 19.38 7.37 8.34
N THR A 291 20.01 7.07 9.48
CA THR A 291 20.97 7.98 10.12
C THR A 291 22.34 7.78 9.48
N VAL A 292 22.56 8.44 8.35
CA VAL A 292 23.84 8.39 7.63
C VAL A 292 24.33 9.80 7.32
N ASN A 293 25.62 10.01 7.44
CA ASN A 293 26.23 11.28 7.03
C ASN A 293 26.69 11.12 5.57
N THR A 294 25.75 11.30 4.63
CA THR A 294 25.99 11.14 3.20
C THR A 294 25.25 12.20 2.40
N GLU A 295 25.86 12.65 1.31
CA GLU A 295 25.20 13.47 0.29
C GLU A 295 24.36 12.62 -0.70
N LYS A 296 24.53 11.30 -0.67
CA LYS A 296 23.87 10.39 -1.59
C LYS A 296 22.45 10.07 -1.10
N THR A 297 21.46 10.61 -1.79
CA THR A 297 20.03 10.46 -1.44
C THR A 297 19.60 9.01 -1.28
N SER A 298 20.07 8.11 -2.13
CA SER A 298 19.72 6.70 -2.08
C SER A 298 20.15 5.98 -0.78
N GLU A 299 21.14 6.51 -0.08
CA GLU A 299 21.58 5.96 1.20
C GLU A 299 20.75 6.47 2.39
N LYS A 300 20.00 7.57 2.20
CA LYS A 300 19.15 8.17 3.24
C LYS A 300 17.85 7.43 3.46
N TYR A 301 17.40 6.62 2.50
CA TYR A 301 16.07 6.01 2.51
C TYR A 301 16.13 4.51 2.24
N THR A 302 15.40 3.73 3.04
CA THR A 302 15.19 2.29 2.80
C THR A 302 13.70 2.02 2.70
N LEU A 303 13.27 1.35 1.63
CA LEU A 303 11.86 1.04 1.41
C LEU A 303 11.32 0.10 2.50
N CYS A 304 10.23 0.52 3.12
CA CYS A 304 9.49 -0.27 4.08
C CYS A 304 8.27 -0.95 3.43
N GLU A 305 7.51 -0.20 2.64
CA GLU A 305 6.23 -0.65 2.09
C GLU A 305 5.80 0.19 0.91
N ILE A 306 5.04 -0.39 -0.02
CA ILE A 306 4.26 0.34 -1.03
C ILE A 306 2.78 0.02 -0.81
N ASN A 307 1.95 1.05 -0.74
CA ASN A 307 0.51 0.96 -0.60
C ASN A 307 -0.18 1.48 -1.86
N VAL A 308 -1.05 0.68 -2.45
CA VAL A 308 -1.77 0.98 -3.70
C VAL A 308 -3.27 0.94 -3.49
N SER A 309 -3.72 0.11 -2.57
CA SER A 309 -5.14 -0.06 -2.27
C SER A 309 -5.51 0.76 -1.03
N CYS A 310 -6.63 1.48 -1.09
CA CYS A 310 -7.21 2.24 0.02
C CYS A 310 -6.30 3.34 0.61
N VAL A 311 -5.35 3.84 -0.17
CA VAL A 311 -4.54 4.98 0.23
C VAL A 311 -5.44 6.20 0.41
N SER A 312 -5.39 6.80 1.60
CA SER A 312 -6.20 8.00 1.89
C SER A 312 -5.77 9.17 1.01
N PRO A 313 -6.70 10.03 0.57
CA PRO A 313 -6.40 11.20 -0.27
C PRO A 313 -5.73 12.31 0.57
N PHE A 314 -4.55 12.02 1.07
CA PHE A 314 -3.70 12.92 1.85
C PHE A 314 -2.32 13.04 1.21
N PRO A 315 -1.57 14.12 1.52
CA PRO A 315 -2.04 15.35 2.17
C PRO A 315 -3.10 16.06 1.33
N GLU A 316 -3.78 17.07 1.88
CA GLU A 316 -4.79 17.84 1.12
C GLU A 316 -4.20 18.49 -0.13
N SER A 317 -2.93 18.87 -0.11
CA SER A 317 -2.19 19.37 -1.28
C SER A 317 -2.13 18.38 -2.45
N ALA A 318 -2.35 17.07 -2.23
CA ALA A 318 -2.40 16.07 -3.29
C ALA A 318 -3.72 16.10 -4.07
N ILE A 319 -4.80 16.65 -3.50
CA ILE A 319 -6.14 16.59 -4.10
C ILE A 319 -6.20 17.23 -5.50
N PRO A 320 -5.64 18.43 -5.74
CA PRO A 320 -5.63 19.01 -7.09
C PRO A 320 -4.93 18.11 -8.13
N TYR A 321 -3.83 17.47 -7.74
CA TYR A 321 -3.10 16.51 -8.61
C TYR A 321 -3.96 15.29 -8.93
N MET A 322 -4.71 14.76 -7.95
CA MET A 322 -5.63 13.65 -8.16
C MET A 322 -6.73 13.99 -9.16
N VAL A 323 -7.32 15.18 -9.05
CA VAL A 323 -8.36 15.66 -9.98
C VAL A 323 -7.81 15.77 -11.39
N GLU A 324 -6.64 16.38 -11.55
CA GLU A 324 -5.97 16.51 -12.84
C GLU A 324 -5.63 15.15 -13.46
N GLU A 325 -5.13 14.21 -12.66
CA GLU A 325 -4.78 12.86 -13.12
C GLU A 325 -6.02 12.08 -13.58
N VAL A 326 -7.13 12.15 -12.81
CA VAL A 326 -8.40 11.53 -13.22
C VAL A 326 -8.87 12.10 -14.56
N ARG A 327 -8.81 13.42 -14.74
CA ARG A 327 -9.18 14.06 -15.99
C ARG A 327 -8.36 13.53 -17.16
N LYS A 328 -7.05 13.49 -17.04
CA LYS A 328 -6.13 12.93 -18.05
C LYS A 328 -6.44 11.48 -18.39
N LYS A 329 -6.72 10.65 -17.37
CA LYS A 329 -7.04 9.23 -17.57
C LYS A 329 -8.37 9.04 -18.31
N ILE A 330 -9.39 9.84 -18.03
CA ILE A 330 -10.67 9.82 -18.74
C ILE A 330 -10.48 10.25 -20.19
N GLU A 331 -9.78 11.35 -20.43
CA GLU A 331 -9.55 11.89 -21.77
C GLU A 331 -8.76 10.92 -22.67
N SER A 332 -7.68 10.34 -22.12
CA SER A 332 -6.87 9.37 -22.88
C SER A 332 -7.67 8.14 -23.32
N ARG A 333 -8.61 7.67 -22.49
CA ARG A 333 -9.47 6.51 -22.83
C ARG A 333 -10.56 6.84 -23.86
N ARG A 334 -11.00 8.10 -23.94
CA ARG A 334 -11.93 8.55 -24.98
C ARG A 334 -11.28 8.68 -26.35
N THR A 335 -10.01 9.01 -26.40
CA THR A 335 -9.25 9.14 -27.67
C THR A 335 -8.81 7.79 -28.25
N THR A 336 -8.84 6.74 -27.46
CA THR A 336 -8.42 5.39 -27.88
C THR A 336 -9.60 4.52 -28.34
N LYS A 337 -10.85 4.98 -28.15
CA LYS A 337 -12.09 4.38 -28.68
C LYS A 337 -12.43 4.98 -30.04
#